data_be37c714ae148bcd792ce653dbeb9ac4
#
_entry.id   be37c714ae148bcd792ce653dbeb9ac4
#
_cell.length_a   1.000
_cell.length_b   1.000
_cell.length_c   1.000
_cell.angle_alpha   90.00
_cell.angle_beta   90.00
_cell.angle_gamma   90.00
#
_symmetry.space_group_name_H-M   'P 1'
#
loop_
_entity.id
_entity.type
_entity.pdbx_description
1 polymer ?
#
loop_
_entity_poly.entity_id
_entity_poly.type
_entity_poly.pdbx_seq_one_letter_code
_entity_poly.pdbx_strand_id
1 'polypeptide(L)'
;MENDSGFEVFLFFSPEKLILSVNRKTDFKLIYKDELFFENNNYLNFDKLTFFLNENIFKVEKILGSFIEKINIIVETKDFLNLQISIKKYDYNENINSNVILYLIKSARSQCEKTIKNRKIIHILIDNYYIDDTHFAKLPLNQKCKNFSLDISFICLPDELIKQIVKTLKKFQISINRILSATYIDKFANDRDTNFFKMASKIIGGYNENEIKLINKTLKNKGFFEKFFDLFN
;
A
#
# COMPACT_ATOMS: atom_id res chain seq x y z
N MET A 1 -5.26 -6.89 22.83
CA MET A 1 -5.63 -5.50 22.53
C MET A 1 -4.46 -4.93 21.76
N GLU A 2 -4.56 -4.68 20.45
CA GLU A 2 -3.58 -3.82 19.80
C GLU A 2 -3.73 -2.45 20.45
N ASN A 3 -2.66 -1.95 21.08
CA ASN A 3 -2.59 -0.56 21.51
C ASN A 3 -2.66 0.27 20.23
N ASP A 4 -3.86 0.77 19.89
CA ASP A 4 -4.02 1.73 18.82
C ASP A 4 -3.34 3.02 19.31
N SER A 5 -2.05 3.17 18.95
CA SER A 5 -1.34 4.42 19.19
C SER A 5 -2.14 5.51 18.50
N GLY A 6 -2.59 6.53 19.21
CA GLY A 6 -3.37 7.65 18.67
C GLY A 6 -2.66 8.44 17.57
N PHE A 7 -1.53 7.90 17.04
CA PHE A 7 -0.64 8.52 16.08
C PHE A 7 -0.35 7.59 14.88
N GLU A 8 -0.10 8.20 13.73
CA GLU A 8 0.46 7.54 12.54
C GLU A 8 1.86 8.10 12.28
N VAL A 9 2.81 7.19 12.09
CA VAL A 9 4.19 7.54 11.74
C VAL A 9 4.43 7.17 10.30
N PHE A 10 4.96 8.11 9.51
CA PHE A 10 5.30 7.96 8.12
C PHE A 10 6.79 8.24 7.90
N LEU A 11 7.45 7.39 7.15
CA LEU A 11 8.78 7.61 6.61
C LEU A 11 8.68 7.69 5.09
N PHE A 12 8.94 8.86 4.52
CA PHE A 12 9.15 9.00 3.08
C PHE A 12 10.62 8.77 2.77
N PHE A 13 10.89 7.90 1.80
CA PHE A 13 12.23 7.51 1.41
C PHE A 13 12.39 7.59 -0.11
N SER A 14 13.19 8.54 -0.54
CA SER A 14 13.51 8.80 -1.95
C SER A 14 15.02 8.94 -2.18
N PRO A 15 15.48 8.96 -3.45
CA PRO A 15 16.88 9.23 -3.79
C PRO A 15 17.37 10.62 -3.40
N GLU A 16 16.47 11.57 -3.16
CA GLU A 16 16.79 12.98 -2.92
C GLU A 16 16.51 13.42 -1.49
N LYS A 17 15.61 12.75 -0.79
CA LYS A 17 15.21 13.19 0.56
C LYS A 17 14.62 12.08 1.40
N LEU A 18 14.74 12.28 2.70
CA LEU A 18 14.04 11.54 3.74
C LEU A 18 13.12 12.50 4.48
N ILE A 19 11.92 12.03 4.82
CA ILE A 19 10.99 12.79 5.67
C ILE A 19 10.42 11.83 6.71
N LEU A 20 10.52 12.18 7.98
CA LEU A 20 9.81 11.52 9.06
C LEU A 20 8.66 12.44 9.50
N SER A 21 7.44 11.95 9.37
CA SER A 21 6.23 12.70 9.75
C SER A 21 5.41 11.91 10.75
N VAL A 22 5.00 12.55 11.83
CA VAL A 22 4.11 11.98 12.85
C VAL A 22 2.85 12.82 12.92
N ASN A 23 1.70 12.17 12.74
CA ASN A 23 0.42 12.84 12.69
C ASN A 23 -0.56 12.17 13.66
N ARG A 24 -1.43 12.97 14.28
CA ARG A 24 -2.51 12.44 15.11
C ARG A 24 -3.55 11.75 14.22
N LYS A 25 -3.99 10.56 14.58
CA LYS A 25 -4.98 9.80 13.76
C LYS A 25 -6.34 10.48 13.65
N THR A 26 -6.79 11.13 14.70
CA THR A 26 -8.16 11.68 14.77
C THR A 26 -8.43 12.85 13.83
N ASP A 27 -7.49 13.79 13.73
CA ASP A 27 -7.61 15.05 12.98
C ASP A 27 -6.50 15.28 11.96
N PHE A 28 -5.57 14.34 11.90
CA PHE A 28 -4.36 14.42 11.07
C PHE A 28 -3.47 15.62 11.40
N LYS A 29 -3.53 16.12 12.64
CA LYS A 29 -2.67 17.21 13.09
C LYS A 29 -1.22 16.75 13.11
N LEU A 30 -0.35 17.54 12.49
CA LEU A 30 1.09 17.31 12.52
C LEU A 30 1.63 17.49 13.95
N ILE A 31 2.34 16.49 14.45
CA ILE A 31 2.98 16.46 15.77
C ILE A 31 4.48 16.65 15.64
N TYR A 32 5.08 15.98 14.63
CA TYR A 32 6.50 16.06 14.35
C TYR A 32 6.75 15.92 12.87
N LYS A 33 7.72 16.67 12.37
CA LYS A 33 8.26 16.53 11.02
C LYS A 33 9.72 16.91 11.02
N ASP A 34 10.54 16.07 10.42
CA ASP A 34 11.93 16.38 10.09
C ASP A 34 12.24 15.89 8.68
N GLU A 35 13.14 16.60 8.01
CA GLU A 35 13.50 16.36 6.63
C GLU A 35 15.01 16.42 6.45
N LEU A 36 15.54 15.47 5.69
CA LEU A 36 16.95 15.46 5.27
C LEU A 36 16.99 15.42 3.75
N PHE A 37 17.54 16.47 3.16
CA PHE A 37 17.80 16.56 1.72
C PHE A 37 19.24 16.18 1.41
N PHE A 38 19.46 15.59 0.25
CA PHE A 38 20.79 15.24 -0.23
C PHE A 38 20.84 15.25 -1.76
N GLU A 39 22.05 15.28 -2.31
CA GLU A 39 22.24 15.22 -3.75
C GLU A 39 21.63 13.95 -4.31
N ASN A 40 20.94 14.07 -5.45
CA ASN A 40 20.31 12.96 -6.13
C ASN A 40 21.35 11.95 -6.64
N ASN A 41 21.39 10.78 -6.04
CA ASN A 41 22.29 9.69 -6.40
C ASN A 41 21.62 8.60 -7.28
N ASN A 42 20.41 8.85 -7.79
CA ASN A 42 19.56 7.88 -8.50
C ASN A 42 19.17 6.63 -7.69
N TYR A 43 19.70 6.42 -6.49
CA TYR A 43 19.49 5.25 -5.64
C TYR A 43 19.12 5.65 -4.22
N LEU A 44 18.34 4.77 -3.57
CA LEU A 44 18.00 4.92 -2.15
C LEU A 44 19.24 4.70 -1.28
N ASN A 45 19.56 5.64 -0.39
CA ASN A 45 20.75 5.61 0.44
C ASN A 45 20.42 5.12 1.87
N PHE A 46 20.78 3.89 2.17
CA PHE A 46 20.50 3.23 3.46
C PHE A 46 21.38 3.71 4.62
N ASP A 47 22.58 4.22 4.34
CA ASP A 47 23.43 4.80 5.38
C ASP A 47 22.84 6.13 5.85
N LYS A 48 22.41 6.98 4.92
CA LYS A 48 21.67 8.21 5.24
C LYS A 48 20.35 7.90 5.95
N LEU A 49 19.63 6.87 5.53
CA LEU A 49 18.42 6.41 6.22
C LEU A 49 18.73 6.02 7.68
N THR A 50 19.79 5.23 7.90
CA THR A 50 20.18 4.80 9.25
C THR A 50 20.58 6.00 10.11
N PHE A 51 21.36 6.92 9.57
CA PHE A 51 21.75 8.16 10.25
C PHE A 51 20.51 8.99 10.63
N PHE A 52 19.62 9.25 9.67
CA PHE A 52 18.40 10.03 9.87
C PHE A 52 17.48 9.44 10.95
N LEU A 53 17.33 8.12 10.96
CA LEU A 53 16.53 7.43 11.98
C LEU A 53 17.20 7.52 13.36
N ASN A 54 18.52 7.39 13.48
CA ASN A 54 19.25 7.58 14.74
C ASN A 54 19.00 8.96 15.34
N GLU A 55 19.00 10.01 14.50
CA GLU A 55 18.78 11.38 14.95
C GLU A 55 17.34 11.66 15.39
N ASN A 56 16.37 10.92 14.86
CA ASN A 56 14.96 11.31 14.96
C ASN A 56 14.11 10.40 15.84
N ILE A 57 14.37 9.07 15.86
CA ILE A 57 13.47 8.12 16.54
C ILE A 57 13.31 8.47 18.02
N PHE A 58 14.41 8.70 18.73
CA PHE A 58 14.36 9.05 20.16
C PHE A 58 13.63 10.37 20.44
N LYS A 59 13.79 11.38 19.55
CA LYS A 59 13.06 12.66 19.67
C LYS A 59 11.55 12.43 19.56
N VAL A 60 11.13 11.64 18.59
CA VAL A 60 9.72 11.31 18.35
C VAL A 60 9.14 10.53 19.55
N GLU A 61 9.81 9.49 20.00
CA GLU A 61 9.37 8.68 21.14
C GLU A 61 9.23 9.50 22.41
N LYS A 62 10.15 10.44 22.64
CA LYS A 62 10.08 11.41 23.76
C LYS A 62 8.84 12.31 23.65
N ILE A 63 8.50 12.79 22.45
CA ILE A 63 7.31 13.62 22.21
C ILE A 63 6.03 12.80 22.41
N LEU A 64 6.01 11.55 21.93
CA LEU A 64 4.86 10.66 22.01
C LEU A 64 4.65 10.06 23.41
N GLY A 65 5.71 10.02 24.23
CA GLY A 65 5.71 9.32 25.52
C GLY A 65 5.62 7.79 25.38
N SER A 66 5.87 7.24 24.19
CA SER A 66 5.81 5.82 23.89
C SER A 66 6.74 5.44 22.75
N PHE A 67 7.13 4.17 22.68
CA PHE A 67 7.92 3.63 21.57
C PHE A 67 7.15 3.58 20.27
N ILE A 68 7.88 3.75 19.14
CA ILE A 68 7.33 3.58 17.79
C ILE A 68 7.40 2.07 17.46
N GLU A 69 6.27 1.38 17.55
CA GLU A 69 6.21 -0.06 17.20
C GLU A 69 6.09 -0.30 15.68
N LYS A 70 5.33 0.56 15.00
CA LYS A 70 5.00 0.40 13.57
C LYS A 70 5.13 1.73 12.82
N ILE A 71 5.64 1.63 11.57
CA ILE A 71 5.79 2.79 10.68
C ILE A 71 5.24 2.47 9.29
N ASN A 72 4.64 3.47 8.65
CA ASN A 72 4.24 3.42 7.25
C ASN A 72 5.40 3.94 6.40
N ILE A 73 5.81 3.19 5.39
CA ILE A 73 6.91 3.57 4.49
C ILE A 73 6.34 4.02 3.16
N ILE A 74 6.70 5.20 2.72
CA ILE A 74 6.39 5.70 1.39
C ILE A 74 7.69 5.73 0.60
N VAL A 75 7.76 4.93 -0.46
CA VAL A 75 8.97 4.81 -1.28
C VAL A 75 8.78 5.54 -2.60
N GLU A 76 9.78 6.33 -2.97
CA GLU A 76 9.93 6.89 -4.32
C GLU A 76 11.20 6.33 -4.94
N THR A 77 11.07 5.53 -6.00
CA THR A 77 12.18 4.91 -6.71
C THR A 77 11.78 4.52 -8.12
N LYS A 78 12.76 4.47 -9.02
CA LYS A 78 12.58 3.93 -10.39
C LYS A 78 12.46 2.41 -10.43
N ASP A 79 12.75 1.73 -9.33
CA ASP A 79 12.76 0.27 -9.24
C ASP A 79 11.36 -0.35 -9.14
N PHE A 80 10.31 0.45 -9.04
CA PHE A 80 8.95 -0.06 -9.15
C PHE A 80 8.69 -0.67 -10.52
N LEU A 81 8.13 -1.86 -10.51
CA LEU A 81 7.56 -2.51 -11.69
C LEU A 81 6.04 -2.38 -11.64
N ASN A 82 5.46 -1.78 -12.68
CA ASN A 82 4.03 -1.78 -12.90
C ASN A 82 3.69 -2.85 -13.93
N LEU A 83 2.87 -3.83 -13.55
CA LEU A 83 2.37 -4.89 -14.42
C LEU A 83 0.86 -4.81 -14.49
N GLN A 84 0.31 -4.84 -15.71
CA GLN A 84 -1.15 -4.87 -15.92
C GLN A 84 -1.56 -6.22 -16.50
N ILE A 85 -2.63 -6.79 -15.97
CA ILE A 85 -3.21 -8.07 -16.41
C ILE A 85 -4.69 -7.85 -16.65
N SER A 86 -5.14 -8.16 -17.87
CA SER A 86 -6.54 -8.28 -18.19
C SER A 86 -6.95 -9.75 -18.07
N ILE A 87 -7.98 -10.04 -17.29
CA ILE A 87 -8.45 -11.40 -17.05
C ILE A 87 -9.96 -11.49 -17.25
N LYS A 88 -10.41 -12.53 -17.95
CA LYS A 88 -11.80 -12.69 -18.37
C LYS A 88 -12.37 -14.05 -17.95
N LYS A 89 -13.62 -14.05 -17.53
CA LYS A 89 -14.46 -15.24 -17.36
C LYS A 89 -15.47 -15.27 -18.51
N TYR A 90 -15.34 -16.28 -19.36
CA TYR A 90 -16.24 -16.55 -20.48
C TYR A 90 -17.42 -17.41 -20.06
N ASP A 91 -18.53 -17.27 -20.77
CA ASP A 91 -19.74 -18.09 -20.62
C ASP A 91 -20.22 -18.23 -19.16
N TYR A 92 -20.06 -17.12 -18.41
CA TYR A 92 -20.40 -17.07 -16.99
C TYR A 92 -21.92 -17.24 -16.77
N ASN A 93 -22.74 -16.53 -17.58
CA ASN A 93 -24.21 -16.64 -17.64
C ASN A 93 -24.96 -16.49 -16.30
N GLU A 94 -24.31 -15.91 -15.29
CA GLU A 94 -24.83 -15.68 -13.94
C GLU A 94 -24.73 -14.22 -13.53
N ASN A 95 -25.27 -13.90 -12.36
CA ASN A 95 -25.10 -12.58 -11.76
C ASN A 95 -23.70 -12.42 -11.18
N ILE A 96 -23.05 -11.28 -11.46
CA ILE A 96 -21.75 -10.94 -10.89
C ILE A 96 -21.86 -10.94 -9.37
N ASN A 97 -21.05 -11.74 -8.74
CA ASN A 97 -20.98 -11.91 -7.29
C ASN A 97 -19.53 -11.87 -6.80
N SER A 98 -19.38 -11.84 -5.48
CA SER A 98 -18.07 -11.76 -4.84
C SER A 98 -17.14 -12.92 -5.21
N ASN A 99 -17.68 -14.12 -5.46
CA ASN A 99 -16.87 -15.30 -5.74
C ASN A 99 -16.16 -15.21 -7.09
N VAL A 100 -16.87 -14.78 -8.16
CA VAL A 100 -16.26 -14.65 -9.49
C VAL A 100 -15.17 -13.56 -9.48
N ILE A 101 -15.43 -12.45 -8.78
CA ILE A 101 -14.45 -11.37 -8.64
C ILE A 101 -13.19 -11.87 -7.94
N LEU A 102 -13.35 -12.53 -6.80
CA LEU A 102 -12.24 -13.10 -6.04
C LEU A 102 -11.46 -14.15 -6.86
N TYR A 103 -12.17 -15.00 -7.62
CA TYR A 103 -11.54 -15.97 -8.51
C TYR A 103 -10.65 -15.29 -9.54
N LEU A 104 -11.15 -14.22 -10.21
CA LEU A 104 -10.38 -13.47 -11.20
C LEU A 104 -9.18 -12.78 -10.57
N ILE A 105 -9.36 -12.14 -9.41
CA ILE A 105 -8.25 -11.48 -8.67
C ILE A 105 -7.16 -12.49 -8.29
N LYS A 106 -7.54 -13.65 -7.72
CA LYS A 106 -6.58 -14.71 -7.36
C LYS A 106 -5.84 -15.25 -8.58
N SER A 107 -6.55 -15.43 -9.71
CA SER A 107 -5.95 -15.89 -10.96
C SER A 107 -4.97 -14.88 -11.52
N ALA A 108 -5.34 -13.59 -11.60
CA ALA A 108 -4.45 -12.52 -12.04
C ALA A 108 -3.22 -12.38 -11.13
N ARG A 109 -3.41 -12.43 -9.79
CA ARG A 109 -2.32 -12.42 -8.84
C ARG A 109 -1.36 -13.59 -9.05
N SER A 110 -1.87 -14.81 -9.24
CA SER A 110 -1.04 -15.99 -9.50
C SER A 110 -0.23 -15.84 -10.80
N GLN A 111 -0.82 -15.26 -11.85
CA GLN A 111 -0.10 -14.95 -13.10
C GLN A 111 0.97 -13.89 -12.87
N CYS A 112 0.65 -12.82 -12.14
CA CYS A 112 1.62 -11.81 -11.76
C CYS A 112 2.80 -12.43 -11.00
N GLU A 113 2.56 -13.20 -9.94
CA GLU A 113 3.60 -13.82 -9.11
C GLU A 113 4.50 -14.79 -9.91
N LYS A 114 3.97 -15.46 -10.94
CA LYS A 114 4.76 -16.31 -11.84
C LYS A 114 5.65 -15.49 -12.80
N THR A 115 5.20 -14.30 -13.16
CA THR A 115 5.90 -13.41 -14.10
C THR A 115 7.00 -12.62 -13.41
N ILE A 116 6.74 -12.11 -12.19
CA ILE A 116 7.69 -11.32 -11.43
C ILE A 116 8.67 -12.21 -10.68
N LYS A 117 9.99 -12.03 -10.92
CA LYS A 117 11.05 -12.70 -10.14
C LYS A 117 11.65 -11.70 -9.15
N ASN A 118 11.90 -12.16 -7.91
CA ASN A 118 12.56 -11.35 -6.87
C ASN A 118 11.87 -10.01 -6.56
N ARG A 119 10.54 -9.97 -6.66
CA ARG A 119 9.73 -8.78 -6.36
C ARG A 119 8.51 -9.16 -5.54
N LYS A 120 8.02 -8.23 -4.72
CA LYS A 120 6.75 -8.35 -3.98
C LYS A 120 5.73 -7.36 -4.50
N ILE A 121 4.50 -7.82 -4.56
CA ILE A 121 3.34 -6.98 -4.87
C ILE A 121 3.08 -6.07 -3.66
N ILE A 122 3.08 -4.75 -3.89
CA ILE A 122 2.81 -3.73 -2.88
C ILE A 122 1.37 -3.21 -2.99
N HIS A 123 0.88 -3.03 -4.23
CA HIS A 123 -0.51 -2.62 -4.49
C HIS A 123 -1.12 -3.52 -5.56
N ILE A 124 -2.42 -3.80 -5.40
CA ILE A 124 -3.27 -4.47 -6.39
C ILE A 124 -4.46 -3.54 -6.62
N LEU A 125 -4.61 -3.06 -7.85
CA LEU A 125 -5.61 -2.07 -8.23
C LEU A 125 -6.49 -2.63 -9.34
N ILE A 126 -7.80 -2.58 -9.17
CA ILE A 126 -8.71 -2.87 -10.29
C ILE A 126 -8.89 -1.55 -11.04
N ASP A 127 -8.38 -1.51 -12.27
CA ASP A 127 -8.47 -0.31 -13.11
C ASP A 127 -9.84 -0.22 -13.79
N ASN A 128 -10.33 -1.36 -14.32
CA ASN A 128 -11.57 -1.41 -15.08
C ASN A 128 -12.35 -2.71 -14.83
N TYR A 129 -13.66 -2.60 -14.94
CA TYR A 129 -14.61 -3.72 -14.99
C TYR A 129 -15.29 -3.73 -16.36
N TYR A 130 -15.46 -4.90 -16.95
CA TYR A 130 -16.20 -5.06 -18.21
C TYR A 130 -17.26 -6.14 -18.09
N ILE A 131 -18.47 -5.79 -18.53
CA ILE A 131 -19.62 -6.71 -18.66
C ILE A 131 -20.00 -6.75 -20.14
N ASP A 132 -19.91 -7.91 -20.75
CA ASP A 132 -20.24 -8.10 -22.18
C ASP A 132 -19.64 -7.00 -23.06
N ASP A 133 -18.32 -6.70 -22.79
CA ASP A 133 -17.50 -5.65 -23.43
C ASP A 133 -17.90 -4.19 -23.11
N THR A 134 -18.89 -3.96 -22.25
CA THR A 134 -19.21 -2.62 -21.74
C THR A 134 -18.38 -2.29 -20.50
N HIS A 135 -17.74 -1.10 -20.52
CA HIS A 135 -16.86 -0.61 -19.46
C HIS A 135 -17.65 -0.05 -18.27
N PHE A 136 -17.19 -0.36 -17.05
CA PHE A 136 -17.67 0.20 -15.78
C PHE A 136 -16.50 0.65 -14.90
N ALA A 137 -16.58 1.87 -14.37
CA ALA A 137 -15.58 2.42 -13.46
C ALA A 137 -15.74 1.93 -12.01
N LYS A 138 -16.92 1.41 -11.67
CA LYS A 138 -17.25 0.86 -10.35
C LYS A 138 -17.77 -0.56 -10.48
N LEU A 139 -17.63 -1.32 -9.39
CA LEU A 139 -18.01 -2.72 -9.32
C LEU A 139 -19.50 -2.92 -9.64
N PRO A 140 -19.85 -3.60 -10.76
CA PRO A 140 -21.22 -3.82 -11.22
C PRO A 140 -21.81 -5.10 -10.58
N LEU A 141 -22.08 -5.08 -9.27
CA LEU A 141 -22.68 -6.23 -8.56
C LEU A 141 -24.11 -6.54 -9.03
N ASN A 142 -24.50 -7.83 -8.96
CA ASN A 142 -25.83 -8.34 -9.25
C ASN A 142 -26.30 -8.16 -10.70
N GLN A 143 -25.43 -7.79 -11.62
CA GLN A 143 -25.75 -7.75 -13.05
C GLN A 143 -25.47 -9.12 -13.67
N LYS A 144 -26.45 -9.64 -14.42
CA LYS A 144 -26.27 -10.87 -15.20
C LYS A 144 -25.41 -10.57 -16.43
N CYS A 145 -24.45 -11.42 -16.71
CA CYS A 145 -23.58 -11.27 -17.87
C CYS A 145 -23.19 -12.60 -18.48
N LYS A 146 -22.86 -12.59 -19.75
CA LYS A 146 -22.26 -13.73 -20.44
C LYS A 146 -20.74 -13.74 -20.22
N ASN A 147 -20.11 -12.56 -20.29
CA ASN A 147 -18.68 -12.42 -20.10
C ASN A 147 -18.40 -11.34 -19.06
N PHE A 148 -17.47 -11.62 -18.15
CA PHE A 148 -17.02 -10.66 -17.16
C PHE A 148 -15.50 -10.58 -17.16
N SER A 149 -14.91 -9.37 -17.23
CA SER A 149 -13.47 -9.21 -17.18
C SER A 149 -13.04 -8.05 -16.28
N LEU A 150 -11.80 -8.13 -15.82
CA LEU A 150 -11.13 -7.15 -14.99
C LEU A 150 -9.79 -6.78 -15.60
N ASP A 151 -9.47 -5.49 -15.64
CA ASP A 151 -8.10 -5.02 -15.80
C ASP A 151 -7.53 -4.73 -14.41
N ILE A 152 -6.40 -5.34 -14.10
CA ILE A 152 -5.79 -5.27 -12.77
C ILE A 152 -4.34 -4.82 -12.90
N SER A 153 -3.99 -3.72 -12.23
CA SER A 153 -2.62 -3.25 -12.10
C SER A 153 -1.99 -3.76 -10.80
N PHE A 154 -0.75 -4.23 -10.93
CA PHE A 154 0.12 -4.65 -9.85
C PHE A 154 1.31 -3.71 -9.77
N ILE A 155 1.52 -3.08 -8.60
CA ILE A 155 2.72 -2.28 -8.32
C ILE A 155 3.63 -3.15 -7.46
N CYS A 156 4.83 -3.43 -7.96
CA CYS A 156 5.76 -4.37 -7.36
C CYS A 156 7.10 -3.70 -7.04
N LEU A 157 7.69 -4.08 -5.91
CA LEU A 157 8.98 -3.57 -5.43
C LEU A 157 9.99 -4.73 -5.30
N PRO A 158 11.30 -4.53 -5.56
CA PRO A 158 12.30 -5.57 -5.38
C PRO A 158 12.32 -6.12 -3.95
N ASP A 159 12.38 -7.44 -3.81
CA ASP A 159 12.46 -8.13 -2.52
C ASP A 159 13.66 -7.67 -1.70
N GLU A 160 14.81 -7.47 -2.37
CA GLU A 160 16.03 -7.04 -1.71
C GLU A 160 15.88 -5.66 -1.08
N LEU A 161 15.23 -4.72 -1.79
CA LEU A 161 14.95 -3.39 -1.26
C LEU A 161 14.08 -3.46 0.00
N ILE A 162 13.02 -4.29 -0.03
CA ILE A 162 12.16 -4.49 1.13
C ILE A 162 12.94 -5.09 2.30
N LYS A 163 13.80 -6.09 2.05
CA LYS A 163 14.64 -6.70 3.08
C LYS A 163 15.61 -5.69 3.70
N GLN A 164 16.20 -4.81 2.90
CA GLN A 164 17.10 -3.75 3.40
C GLN A 164 16.34 -2.74 4.28
N ILE A 165 15.14 -2.30 3.86
CA ILE A 165 14.28 -1.44 4.70
C ILE A 165 13.95 -2.14 6.03
N VAL A 166 13.49 -3.39 5.99
CA VAL A 166 13.18 -4.18 7.18
C VAL A 166 14.40 -4.33 8.10
N LYS A 167 15.58 -4.63 7.52
CA LYS A 167 16.84 -4.77 8.28
C LYS A 167 17.23 -3.47 8.97
N THR A 168 17.05 -2.33 8.29
CA THR A 168 17.35 -1.01 8.86
C THR A 168 16.40 -0.68 10.02
N LEU A 169 15.10 -0.85 9.84
CA LEU A 169 14.10 -0.56 10.87
C LEU A 169 14.19 -1.49 12.09
N LYS A 170 14.59 -2.74 11.88
CA LYS A 170 14.81 -3.71 12.99
C LYS A 170 15.89 -3.25 13.98
N LYS A 171 16.88 -2.44 13.57
CA LYS A 171 17.87 -1.85 14.49
C LYS A 171 17.20 -0.94 15.54
N PHE A 172 16.05 -0.39 15.22
CA PHE A 172 15.25 0.49 16.08
C PHE A 172 14.05 -0.24 16.70
N GLN A 173 13.95 -1.56 16.53
CA GLN A 173 12.80 -2.39 16.97
C GLN A 173 11.46 -1.99 16.32
N ILE A 174 11.51 -1.31 15.20
CA ILE A 174 10.33 -0.83 14.45
C ILE A 174 9.95 -1.84 13.38
N SER A 175 8.67 -2.18 13.29
CA SER A 175 8.10 -3.00 12.23
C SER A 175 7.43 -2.13 11.16
N ILE A 176 7.33 -2.66 9.94
CA ILE A 176 6.59 -2.00 8.85
C ILE A 176 5.10 -2.31 9.01
N ASN A 177 4.28 -1.27 9.08
CA ASN A 177 2.82 -1.40 8.97
C ASN A 177 2.41 -1.58 7.51
N ARG A 178 2.82 -0.65 6.63
CA ARG A 178 2.55 -0.70 5.18
C ARG A 178 3.67 -0.05 4.38
N ILE A 179 3.90 -0.57 3.17
CA ILE A 179 4.73 0.11 2.16
C ILE A 179 3.78 0.67 1.10
N LEU A 180 4.01 1.90 0.69
CA LEU A 180 3.25 2.63 -0.32
C LEU A 180 4.18 3.16 -1.40
N SER A 181 3.70 3.18 -2.64
CA SER A 181 4.38 3.90 -3.73
C SER A 181 4.03 5.38 -3.69
N ALA A 182 5.03 6.26 -3.73
CA ALA A 182 4.80 7.71 -3.80
C ALA A 182 3.99 8.09 -5.04
N THR A 183 4.34 7.54 -6.19
CA THR A 183 3.62 7.79 -7.46
C THR A 183 2.17 7.32 -7.43
N TYR A 184 1.84 6.31 -6.62
CA TYR A 184 0.46 5.90 -6.42
C TYR A 184 -0.31 6.91 -5.57
N ILE A 185 0.30 7.43 -4.51
CA ILE A 185 -0.31 8.48 -3.67
C ILE A 185 -0.56 9.75 -4.48
N ASP A 186 0.40 10.14 -5.33
CA ASP A 186 0.32 11.34 -6.18
C ASP A 186 -0.90 11.34 -7.13
N LYS A 187 -1.39 10.17 -7.53
CA LYS A 187 -2.62 10.08 -8.35
C LYS A 187 -3.86 10.67 -7.66
N PHE A 188 -3.84 10.77 -6.33
CA PHE A 188 -4.94 11.24 -5.50
C PHE A 188 -4.62 12.53 -4.74
N ALA A 189 -3.35 12.90 -4.62
CA ALA A 189 -2.91 14.09 -3.93
C ALA A 189 -2.87 15.27 -4.92
N ASN A 190 -3.70 16.29 -4.68
CA ASN A 190 -3.69 17.52 -5.49
C ASN A 190 -2.46 18.40 -5.22
N ASP A 191 -1.78 18.19 -4.07
CA ASP A 191 -0.62 18.93 -3.62
C ASP A 191 0.25 18.03 -2.73
N ARG A 192 1.51 17.83 -3.14
CA ARG A 192 2.47 16.99 -2.42
C ARG A 192 2.86 17.56 -1.05
N ASP A 193 2.91 18.87 -0.93
CA ASP A 193 3.47 19.48 0.27
C ASP A 193 2.50 19.49 1.45
N THR A 194 1.22 19.76 1.20
CA THR A 194 0.23 19.91 2.29
C THR A 194 -0.62 18.67 2.54
N ASN A 195 -0.89 17.85 1.53
CA ASN A 195 -1.86 16.77 1.59
C ASN A 195 -1.29 15.36 1.39
N PHE A 196 -0.02 15.21 1.07
CA PHE A 196 0.59 13.94 0.69
C PHE A 196 0.46 12.85 1.77
N PHE A 197 0.93 13.11 2.99
CA PHE A 197 0.82 12.16 4.10
C PHE A 197 -0.64 11.92 4.53
N LYS A 198 -1.48 12.95 4.44
CA LYS A 198 -2.92 12.82 4.70
C LYS A 198 -3.58 11.92 3.66
N MET A 199 -3.18 12.03 2.39
CA MET A 199 -3.67 11.13 1.35
C MET A 199 -3.14 9.71 1.55
N ALA A 200 -1.87 9.53 1.94
CA ALA A 200 -1.33 8.22 2.31
C ALA A 200 -2.15 7.56 3.44
N SER A 201 -2.50 8.32 4.50
CA SER A 201 -3.36 7.85 5.57
C SER A 201 -4.74 7.43 5.07
N LYS A 202 -5.37 8.24 4.22
CA LYS A 202 -6.67 7.90 3.60
C LYS A 202 -6.59 6.61 2.77
N ILE A 203 -5.53 6.44 1.97
CA ILE A 203 -5.30 5.22 1.16
C ILE A 203 -5.15 4.00 2.09
N ILE A 204 -4.37 4.12 3.18
CA ILE A 204 -4.27 3.07 4.18
C ILE A 204 -5.65 2.76 4.79
N GLY A 205 -6.46 3.78 5.04
CA GLY A 205 -7.84 3.68 5.51
C GLY A 205 -8.83 3.08 4.50
N GLY A 206 -8.43 2.88 3.22
CA GLY A 206 -9.31 2.31 2.17
C GLY A 206 -10.02 3.34 1.30
N TYR A 207 -9.44 4.51 1.12
CA TYR A 207 -9.99 5.59 0.27
C TYR A 207 -10.25 5.14 -1.18
N ASN A 208 -9.34 4.33 -1.75
CA ASN A 208 -9.55 3.75 -3.07
C ASN A 208 -10.31 2.43 -2.94
N GLU A 209 -11.59 2.44 -3.28
CA GLU A 209 -12.47 1.26 -3.25
C GLU A 209 -12.02 0.15 -4.21
N ASN A 210 -11.27 0.49 -5.25
CA ASN A 210 -10.73 -0.45 -6.23
C ASN A 210 -9.34 -1.01 -5.81
N GLU A 211 -8.79 -0.61 -4.67
CA GLU A 211 -7.56 -1.20 -4.13
C GLU A 211 -7.86 -2.43 -3.28
N ILE A 212 -7.23 -3.54 -3.64
CA ILE A 212 -7.36 -4.80 -2.93
C ILE A 212 -6.28 -4.89 -1.86
N LYS A 213 -6.70 -4.96 -0.60
CA LYS A 213 -5.81 -5.16 0.53
C LYS A 213 -5.64 -6.64 0.81
N LEU A 214 -4.41 -7.10 0.89
CA LEU A 214 -4.06 -8.43 1.39
C LEU A 214 -3.90 -8.32 2.91
N ILE A 215 -4.85 -8.84 3.66
CA ILE A 215 -4.81 -8.84 5.12
C ILE A 215 -4.40 -10.23 5.58
N ASN A 216 -3.29 -10.32 6.36
CA ASN A 216 -2.96 -11.54 7.05
C ASN A 216 -3.98 -11.80 8.15
N LYS A 217 -4.49 -13.02 8.24
CA LYS A 217 -5.46 -13.42 9.28
C LYS A 217 -4.88 -13.26 10.69
N THR A 218 -5.12 -12.13 11.31
CA THR A 218 -5.16 -12.01 12.76
C THR A 218 -6.61 -11.66 13.12
N LEU A 219 -7.22 -12.56 13.87
CA LEU A 219 -8.62 -12.49 14.31
C LEU A 219 -8.91 -11.16 15.03
N LYS A 220 -9.70 -10.27 14.45
CA LYS A 220 -10.80 -9.47 15.03
C LYS A 220 -11.05 -8.19 14.23
N ASN A 221 -12.32 -8.02 13.87
CA ASN A 221 -12.97 -6.89 13.16
C ASN A 221 -12.85 -6.87 11.64
N LYS A 222 -13.87 -7.47 11.01
CA LYS A 222 -13.93 -7.79 9.58
C LYS A 222 -14.72 -6.72 8.82
N GLY A 223 -14.03 -5.91 8.01
CA GLY A 223 -14.63 -5.17 6.91
C GLY A 223 -15.14 -6.08 5.78
N PHE A 224 -15.87 -5.53 4.81
CA PHE A 224 -16.45 -6.32 3.71
C PHE A 224 -15.41 -7.20 2.99
N PHE A 225 -14.23 -6.68 2.69
CA PHE A 225 -13.13 -7.44 2.07
C PHE A 225 -12.42 -8.40 3.05
N GLU A 226 -12.43 -8.14 4.35
CA GLU A 226 -11.90 -9.06 5.36
C GLU A 226 -12.75 -10.34 5.48
N LYS A 227 -14.07 -10.22 5.43
CA LYS A 227 -14.98 -11.36 5.34
C LYS A 227 -14.79 -12.16 4.04
N PHE A 228 -14.34 -11.48 3.00
CA PHE A 228 -14.12 -12.05 1.67
C PHE A 228 -12.94 -13.04 1.64
N PHE A 229 -11.90 -12.81 2.43
CA PHE A 229 -10.70 -13.66 2.48
C PHE A 229 -10.81 -14.82 3.47
N ASP A 230 -11.71 -14.73 4.46
CA ASP A 230 -11.96 -15.80 5.44
C ASP A 230 -12.78 -16.99 4.87
N LEU A 231 -13.46 -16.83 3.75
CA LEU A 231 -14.25 -17.88 3.11
C LEU A 231 -13.40 -18.94 2.38
N PHE A 232 -12.07 -18.78 2.32
CA PHE A 232 -11.20 -19.56 1.42
C PHE A 232 -9.94 -20.14 2.07
N ASN A 233 -10.00 -20.42 3.39
CA ASN A 233 -9.04 -21.31 4.08
C ASN A 233 -9.68 -22.60 4.48
#